data_5d6ea384b3e52d43da0290bf53a04cde
#
_entry.id   5d6ea384b3e52d43da0290bf53a04cde
#
_cell.length_a   1.000
_cell.length_b   1.000
_cell.length_c   1.000
_cell.angle_alpha   90.00
_cell.angle_beta   90.00
_cell.angle_gamma   90.00
#
_symmetry.space_group_name_H-M   'P 1'
#
loop_
_entity.id
_entity.type
_entity.pdbx_description
1 polymer ?
#
loop_
_entity_poly.entity_id
_entity_poly.type
_entity_poly.pdbx_seq_one_letter_code
_entity_poly.pdbx_strand_id
1 'polypeptide(L)'
;PPVQTRVPRVNNARWCLNPIDHFILNRLEDAELRPAGEAGREHLIRRLSLDLIGTTPLPDEVDRFLADQNPGAYVRLVDRLLASPGYAERFARPWLDLARYSDTNGYEKDRNRTIWPYRDWVISAVGADMPFDQFSIEQLAGDMLPQATNQQRIATGFHRNTMLNEEGGIDPMEYRYHAIVDRVATTGTVWMGLTT
;
A
#
# COMPACT_ATOMS: atom_id res chain seq x y z
N PRO A 1 21.08 -9.98 -5.76
CA PRO A 1 20.41 -10.30 -4.50
C PRO A 1 20.69 -9.21 -3.46
N PRO A 2 19.76 -8.95 -2.51
CA PRO A 2 19.99 -7.99 -1.45
C PRO A 2 21.25 -8.36 -0.65
N VAL A 3 22.07 -7.35 -0.33
CA VAL A 3 23.28 -7.52 0.47
C VAL A 3 23.01 -6.91 1.84
N GLN A 4 23.38 -7.62 2.90
CA GLN A 4 23.28 -7.08 4.26
C GLN A 4 24.27 -5.92 4.42
N THR A 5 23.75 -4.70 4.47
CA THR A 5 24.56 -3.50 4.63
C THR A 5 25.00 -3.36 6.08
N ARG A 6 26.29 -3.06 6.30
CA ARG A 6 26.82 -2.81 7.64
C ARG A 6 26.24 -1.51 8.19
N VAL A 7 25.68 -1.55 9.40
CA VAL A 7 25.19 -0.35 10.11
C VAL A 7 26.36 0.61 10.35
N PRO A 8 26.31 1.87 9.90
CA PRO A 8 27.39 2.83 10.04
C PRO A 8 27.61 3.21 11.51
N ARG A 9 28.86 3.56 11.82
CA ARG A 9 29.20 4.17 13.10
C ARG A 9 28.91 5.67 13.04
N VAL A 10 28.27 6.22 14.07
CA VAL A 10 27.89 7.63 14.18
C VAL A 10 28.44 8.21 15.48
N ASN A 11 28.65 9.52 15.52
CA ASN A 11 29.20 10.20 16.69
C ASN A 11 28.19 10.23 17.86
N ASN A 12 26.92 10.44 17.59
CA ASN A 12 25.86 10.50 18.59
C ASN A 12 24.95 9.27 18.56
N ALA A 13 25.50 8.08 18.79
CA ALA A 13 24.73 6.83 18.77
C ALA A 13 23.56 6.80 19.80
N ARG A 14 23.57 7.66 20.83
CA ARG A 14 22.47 7.76 21.81
C ARG A 14 21.17 8.33 21.22
N TRP A 15 21.25 9.05 20.12
CA TRP A 15 20.09 9.57 19.42
C TRP A 15 19.34 8.45 18.65
N CYS A 16 20.05 7.39 18.25
CA CYS A 16 19.50 6.31 17.45
C CYS A 16 18.65 5.35 18.30
N LEU A 17 17.41 5.10 17.88
CA LEU A 17 16.50 4.13 18.49
C LEU A 17 16.58 2.77 17.79
N ASN A 18 16.96 2.76 16.50
CA ASN A 18 17.04 1.55 15.68
C ASN A 18 18.15 1.70 14.61
N PRO A 19 18.48 0.61 13.87
CA PRO A 19 19.53 0.66 12.85
C PRO A 19 19.31 1.69 11.74
N ILE A 20 18.05 2.01 11.37
CA ILE A 20 17.73 3.00 10.32
C ILE A 20 18.20 4.38 10.74
N ASP A 21 18.05 4.72 12.02
CA ASP A 21 18.51 6.02 12.56
C ASP A 21 20.00 6.22 12.39
N HIS A 22 20.81 5.15 12.46
CA HIS A 22 22.25 5.23 12.20
C HIS A 22 22.55 5.67 10.76
N PHE A 23 21.80 5.17 9.77
CA PHE A 23 21.98 5.59 8.38
C PHE A 23 21.55 7.05 8.18
N ILE A 24 20.46 7.47 8.81
CA ILE A 24 19.99 8.86 8.76
C ILE A 24 21.00 9.79 9.43
N LEU A 25 21.44 9.45 10.65
CA LEU A 25 22.37 10.27 11.40
C LEU A 25 23.74 10.37 10.70
N ASN A 26 24.24 9.28 10.12
CA ASN A 26 25.47 9.32 9.34
C ASN A 26 25.37 10.32 8.18
N ARG A 27 24.25 10.34 7.45
CA ARG A 27 24.03 11.30 6.37
C ARG A 27 23.93 12.75 6.87
N LEU A 28 23.34 12.96 8.04
CA LEU A 28 23.29 14.28 8.68
C LEU A 28 24.68 14.73 9.09
N GLU A 29 25.47 13.84 9.73
CA GLU A 29 26.85 14.15 10.15
C GLU A 29 27.76 14.44 8.95
N ASP A 30 27.64 13.68 7.83
CA ASP A 30 28.35 13.93 6.59
C ASP A 30 28.02 15.30 5.97
N ALA A 31 26.80 15.79 6.20
CA ALA A 31 26.34 17.11 5.76
C ALA A 31 26.55 18.22 6.82
N GLU A 32 27.24 17.94 7.91
CA GLU A 32 27.44 18.84 9.05
C GLU A 32 26.13 19.35 9.69
N LEU A 33 25.05 18.56 9.57
CA LEU A 33 23.74 18.87 10.12
C LEU A 33 23.52 18.09 11.43
N ARG A 34 22.64 18.64 12.27
CA ARG A 34 22.17 17.98 13.50
C ARG A 34 20.70 17.64 13.38
N PRO A 35 20.25 16.50 13.97
CA PRO A 35 18.84 16.22 14.09
C PRO A 35 18.11 17.35 14.81
N ALA A 36 16.91 17.70 14.35
CA ALA A 36 16.02 18.58 15.09
C ALA A 36 15.54 17.90 16.37
N GLY A 37 15.08 18.70 17.33
CA GLY A 37 14.40 18.18 18.51
C GLY A 37 13.08 17.47 18.15
N GLU A 38 12.56 16.68 19.08
CA GLU A 38 11.27 16.01 18.92
C GLU A 38 10.15 17.04 18.69
N ALA A 39 9.26 16.75 17.75
CA ALA A 39 8.12 17.61 17.47
C ALA A 39 7.12 17.63 18.64
N GLY A 40 6.44 18.75 18.84
CA GLY A 40 5.35 18.83 19.82
C GLY A 40 4.23 17.82 19.53
N ARG A 41 3.54 17.39 20.58
CA ARG A 41 2.52 16.31 20.52
C ARG A 41 1.40 16.60 19.51
N GLU A 42 0.97 17.85 19.38
CA GLU A 42 -0.02 18.27 18.37
C GLU A 42 0.48 18.02 16.95
N HIS A 43 1.75 18.30 16.68
CA HIS A 43 2.36 18.02 15.39
C HIS A 43 2.53 16.51 15.15
N LEU A 44 2.88 15.76 16.21
CA LEU A 44 3.04 14.30 16.10
C LEU A 44 1.73 13.62 15.72
N ILE A 45 0.62 13.89 16.43
CA ILE A 45 -0.68 13.27 16.08
C ILE A 45 -1.14 13.69 14.68
N ARG A 46 -0.98 14.98 14.32
CA ARG A 46 -1.34 15.45 12.98
C ARG A 46 -0.55 14.74 11.88
N ARG A 47 0.78 14.66 12.01
CA ARG A 47 1.63 13.98 11.03
C ARG A 47 1.27 12.51 10.91
N LEU A 48 1.17 11.83 12.05
CA LEU A 48 0.87 10.40 12.08
C LEU A 48 -0.49 10.07 11.45
N SER A 49 -1.52 10.88 11.73
CA SER A 49 -2.85 10.71 11.12
C SER A 49 -2.80 10.90 9.61
N LEU A 50 -2.12 11.94 9.13
CA LEU A 50 -1.94 12.18 7.69
C LEU A 50 -1.15 11.05 7.02
N ASP A 51 -0.12 10.53 7.67
CA ASP A 51 0.73 9.48 7.12
C ASP A 51 0.03 8.12 7.10
N LEU A 52 -0.71 7.76 8.15
CA LEU A 52 -1.31 6.44 8.27
C LEU A 52 -2.73 6.35 7.70
N ILE A 53 -3.56 7.36 7.90
CA ILE A 53 -4.97 7.32 7.47
C ILE A 53 -5.35 8.38 6.42
N GLY A 54 -4.42 9.31 6.11
CA GLY A 54 -4.60 10.30 5.06
C GLY A 54 -5.52 11.48 5.41
N THR A 55 -6.03 11.54 6.65
CA THR A 55 -6.91 12.60 7.14
C THR A 55 -6.33 13.24 8.41
N THR A 56 -6.78 14.46 8.72
CA THR A 56 -6.44 15.10 9.99
C THR A 56 -7.18 14.42 11.14
N PRO A 57 -6.59 14.37 12.35
CA PRO A 57 -7.28 13.84 13.52
C PRO A 57 -8.48 14.73 13.90
N LEU A 58 -9.50 14.14 14.52
CA LEU A 58 -10.60 14.88 15.10
C LEU A 58 -10.14 15.65 16.34
N PRO A 59 -10.76 16.80 16.69
CA PRO A 59 -10.41 17.57 17.88
C PRO A 59 -10.34 16.74 19.16
N ASP A 60 -11.34 15.89 19.41
CA ASP A 60 -11.40 15.01 20.57
C ASP A 60 -10.25 13.96 20.59
N GLU A 61 -9.73 13.57 19.44
CA GLU A 61 -8.57 12.67 19.37
C GLU A 61 -7.29 13.38 19.74
N VAL A 62 -7.16 14.64 19.33
CA VAL A 62 -6.05 15.51 19.72
C VAL A 62 -6.06 15.70 21.23
N ASP A 63 -7.21 16.11 21.80
CA ASP A 63 -7.35 16.35 23.23
C ASP A 63 -7.02 15.10 24.05
N ARG A 64 -7.53 13.94 23.66
CA ARG A 64 -7.22 12.65 24.31
C ARG A 64 -5.73 12.32 24.27
N PHE A 65 -5.09 12.53 23.11
CA PHE A 65 -3.66 12.27 22.99
C PHE A 65 -2.82 13.26 23.82
N LEU A 66 -3.18 14.54 23.84
CA LEU A 66 -2.50 15.55 24.64
C LEU A 66 -2.64 15.30 26.15
N ALA A 67 -3.79 14.80 26.59
CA ALA A 67 -4.06 14.45 27.98
C ALA A 67 -3.36 13.17 28.45
N ASP A 68 -3.03 12.23 27.52
CA ASP A 68 -2.36 10.97 27.87
C ASP A 68 -0.86 11.17 28.11
N GLN A 69 -0.50 11.44 29.37
CA GLN A 69 0.90 11.62 29.81
C GLN A 69 1.61 10.30 30.14
N ASN A 70 0.96 9.14 29.96
CA ASN A 70 1.57 7.87 30.29
C ASN A 70 2.68 7.49 29.29
N PRO A 71 3.75 6.80 29.75
CA PRO A 71 4.74 6.24 28.83
C PRO A 71 4.10 5.38 27.74
N GLY A 72 4.59 5.49 26.51
CA GLY A 72 4.06 4.75 25.37
C GLY A 72 2.77 5.33 24.74
N ALA A 73 2.31 6.52 25.14
CA ALA A 73 1.15 7.18 24.53
C ALA A 73 1.25 7.29 23.00
N TYR A 74 2.43 7.59 22.48
CA TYR A 74 2.69 7.65 21.04
C TYR A 74 2.54 6.26 20.36
N VAL A 75 3.07 5.21 20.96
CA VAL A 75 2.96 3.84 20.45
C VAL A 75 1.49 3.40 20.40
N ARG A 76 0.73 3.66 21.50
CA ARG A 76 -0.72 3.38 21.50
C ARG A 76 -1.48 4.14 20.42
N LEU A 77 -1.08 5.37 20.11
CA LEU A 77 -1.66 6.14 19.03
C LEU A 77 -1.35 5.49 17.68
N VAL A 78 -0.11 5.06 17.45
CA VAL A 78 0.30 4.32 16.24
C VAL A 78 -0.53 3.05 16.07
N ASP A 79 -0.58 2.21 17.11
CA ASP A 79 -1.33 0.94 17.08
C ASP A 79 -2.81 1.15 16.77
N ARG A 80 -3.42 2.18 17.36
CA ARG A 80 -4.83 2.54 17.11
C ARG A 80 -5.06 2.95 15.65
N LEU A 81 -4.16 3.75 15.10
CA LEU A 81 -4.29 4.20 13.70
C LEU A 81 -4.03 3.05 12.70
N LEU A 82 -3.06 2.20 12.97
CA LEU A 82 -2.79 1.00 12.16
C LEU A 82 -3.98 0.02 12.17
N ALA A 83 -4.70 -0.09 13.28
CA ALA A 83 -5.89 -0.93 13.39
C ALA A 83 -7.16 -0.29 12.79
N SER A 84 -7.09 0.93 12.28
CA SER A 84 -8.26 1.63 11.75
C SER A 84 -8.57 1.23 10.30
N PRO A 85 -9.86 1.21 9.89
CA PRO A 85 -10.22 1.02 8.48
C PRO A 85 -9.54 2.02 7.54
N GLY A 86 -9.35 3.26 7.97
CA GLY A 86 -8.71 4.31 7.17
C GLY A 86 -7.26 3.98 6.80
N TYR A 87 -6.53 3.21 7.63
CA TYR A 87 -5.21 2.71 7.27
C TYR A 87 -5.29 1.75 6.08
N ALA A 88 -6.17 0.76 6.16
CA ALA A 88 -6.35 -0.22 5.10
C ALA A 88 -6.75 0.44 3.77
N GLU A 89 -7.71 1.35 3.78
CA GLU A 89 -8.16 2.09 2.60
C GLU A 89 -7.02 2.93 1.99
N ARG A 90 -6.27 3.65 2.84
CA ARG A 90 -5.16 4.48 2.38
C ARG A 90 -4.05 3.66 1.72
N PHE A 91 -3.64 2.56 2.36
CA PHE A 91 -2.51 1.75 1.87
C PHE A 91 -2.91 0.77 0.75
N ALA A 92 -4.18 0.44 0.60
CA ALA A 92 -4.70 -0.28 -0.57
C ALA A 92 -4.66 0.57 -1.85
N ARG A 93 -4.82 1.89 -1.74
CA ARG A 93 -4.92 2.80 -2.90
C ARG A 93 -3.72 2.75 -3.84
N PRO A 94 -2.46 2.88 -3.39
CA PRO A 94 -1.30 2.76 -4.29
C PRO A 94 -1.25 1.41 -5.02
N TRP A 95 -1.67 0.33 -4.37
CA TRP A 95 -1.76 -0.98 -5.02
C TRP A 95 -2.84 -1.01 -6.10
N LEU A 96 -4.02 -0.47 -5.81
CA LEU A 96 -5.13 -0.37 -6.77
C LEU A 96 -4.75 0.48 -7.98
N ASP A 97 -3.99 1.57 -7.78
CA ASP A 97 -3.46 2.41 -8.86
C ASP A 97 -2.49 1.60 -9.75
N LEU A 98 -1.56 0.84 -9.15
CA LEU A 98 -0.65 -0.05 -9.89
C LEU A 98 -1.40 -1.14 -10.64
N ALA A 99 -2.43 -1.74 -10.02
CA ALA A 99 -3.30 -2.74 -10.64
C ALA A 99 -4.26 -2.15 -11.68
N ARG A 100 -4.27 -0.83 -11.87
CA ARG A 100 -5.14 -0.10 -12.80
C ARG A 100 -6.62 -0.33 -12.54
N TYR A 101 -6.98 -0.39 -11.25
CA TYR A 101 -8.37 -0.54 -10.83
C TYR A 101 -9.24 0.63 -11.30
N SER A 102 -10.42 0.34 -11.82
CA SER A 102 -11.46 1.32 -12.10
C SER A 102 -12.84 0.66 -12.01
N ASP A 103 -13.83 1.39 -11.50
CA ASP A 103 -15.25 0.96 -11.46
C ASP A 103 -15.92 1.02 -12.84
N THR A 104 -15.22 1.57 -13.83
CA THR A 104 -15.66 1.63 -15.22
C THR A 104 -14.73 0.84 -16.12
N ASN A 105 -15.14 0.67 -17.37
CA ASN A 105 -14.37 -0.07 -18.38
C ASN A 105 -13.04 0.63 -18.74
N GLY A 106 -12.98 1.96 -18.65
CA GLY A 106 -11.79 2.76 -18.95
C GLY A 106 -11.47 2.91 -20.43
N TYR A 107 -12.31 2.41 -21.33
CA TYR A 107 -12.10 2.47 -22.78
C TYR A 107 -13.40 2.73 -23.54
N GLU A 108 -13.32 3.54 -24.59
CA GLU A 108 -14.40 3.85 -25.55
C GLU A 108 -15.71 4.28 -24.87
N LYS A 109 -16.67 3.37 -24.67
CA LYS A 109 -17.98 3.68 -24.06
C LYS A 109 -17.94 3.87 -22.55
N ASP A 110 -16.83 3.51 -21.94
CA ASP A 110 -16.53 3.66 -20.50
C ASP A 110 -17.70 3.30 -19.59
N ARG A 111 -18.33 2.15 -19.83
CA ARG A 111 -19.46 1.67 -19.05
C ARG A 111 -19.03 1.19 -17.66
N ASN A 112 -19.90 1.35 -16.71
CA ASN A 112 -19.71 0.79 -15.36
C ASN A 112 -19.57 -0.74 -15.42
N ARG A 113 -18.69 -1.28 -14.58
CA ARG A 113 -18.48 -2.72 -14.41
C ARG A 113 -18.48 -3.11 -12.94
N THR A 114 -18.88 -4.35 -12.63
CA THR A 114 -18.83 -4.88 -11.28
C THR A 114 -17.47 -5.48 -11.01
N ILE A 115 -16.56 -4.71 -10.42
CA ILE A 115 -15.22 -5.14 -10.04
C ILE A 115 -14.84 -4.73 -8.60
N TRP A 116 -15.72 -3.99 -7.94
CA TRP A 116 -15.53 -3.56 -6.55
C TRP A 116 -15.19 -4.70 -5.56
N PRO A 117 -15.60 -5.99 -5.73
CA PRO A 117 -15.15 -7.05 -4.82
C PRO A 117 -13.64 -7.20 -4.75
N TYR A 118 -12.92 -6.99 -5.87
CA TYR A 118 -11.45 -7.00 -5.88
C TYR A 118 -10.86 -5.85 -5.06
N ARG A 119 -11.39 -4.64 -5.19
CA ARG A 119 -10.98 -3.49 -4.36
C ARG A 119 -11.15 -3.81 -2.88
N ASP A 120 -12.31 -4.31 -2.50
CA ASP A 120 -12.62 -4.61 -1.10
C ASP A 120 -11.75 -5.75 -0.57
N TRP A 121 -11.39 -6.73 -1.43
CA TRP A 121 -10.43 -7.76 -1.09
C TRP A 121 -9.04 -7.17 -0.81
N VAL A 122 -8.54 -6.26 -1.66
CA VAL A 122 -7.25 -5.58 -1.44
C VAL A 122 -7.25 -4.80 -0.12
N ILE A 123 -8.31 -4.04 0.16
CA ILE A 123 -8.46 -3.29 1.42
C ILE A 123 -8.44 -4.26 2.61
N SER A 124 -9.19 -5.36 2.52
CA SER A 124 -9.25 -6.37 3.59
C SER A 124 -7.89 -7.06 3.82
N ALA A 125 -7.18 -7.39 2.75
CA ALA A 125 -5.86 -8.02 2.82
C ALA A 125 -4.82 -7.10 3.48
N VAL A 126 -4.82 -5.81 3.12
CA VAL A 126 -3.96 -4.79 3.74
C VAL A 126 -4.32 -4.60 5.22
N GLY A 127 -5.61 -4.50 5.54
CA GLY A 127 -6.07 -4.34 6.93
C GLY A 127 -5.78 -5.55 7.82
N ALA A 128 -5.70 -6.75 7.22
CA ALA A 128 -5.32 -7.98 7.91
C ALA A 128 -3.80 -8.20 7.97
N ASP A 129 -2.99 -7.26 7.47
CA ASP A 129 -1.53 -7.38 7.35
C ASP A 129 -1.12 -8.71 6.66
N MET A 130 -1.82 -9.04 5.55
CA MET A 130 -1.56 -10.27 4.81
C MET A 130 -0.12 -10.32 4.33
N PRO A 131 0.64 -11.42 4.56
CA PRO A 131 2.00 -11.57 4.05
C PRO A 131 2.07 -11.35 2.54
N PHE A 132 3.08 -10.62 2.07
CA PHE A 132 3.18 -10.20 0.66
C PHE A 132 3.25 -11.35 -0.33
N ASP A 133 3.86 -12.46 0.04
CA ASP A 133 3.89 -13.68 -0.76
C ASP A 133 2.48 -14.27 -0.93
N GLN A 134 1.70 -14.40 0.15
CA GLN A 134 0.30 -14.85 0.07
C GLN A 134 -0.54 -13.87 -0.73
N PHE A 135 -0.42 -12.57 -0.48
CA PHE A 135 -1.10 -11.51 -1.22
C PHE A 135 -0.82 -11.59 -2.73
N SER A 136 0.42 -11.89 -3.10
CA SER A 136 0.83 -12.06 -4.51
C SER A 136 0.27 -13.34 -5.12
N ILE A 137 0.40 -14.48 -4.43
CA ILE A 137 -0.08 -15.78 -4.91
C ILE A 137 -1.60 -15.74 -5.15
N GLU A 138 -2.36 -15.18 -4.22
CA GLU A 138 -3.82 -15.12 -4.33
C GLU A 138 -4.28 -14.26 -5.51
N GLN A 139 -3.59 -13.16 -5.80
CA GLN A 139 -3.92 -12.33 -6.95
C GLN A 139 -3.54 -12.95 -8.30
N LEU A 140 -2.41 -13.65 -8.35
CA LEU A 140 -1.92 -14.26 -9.60
C LEU A 140 -2.60 -15.59 -9.92
N ALA A 141 -2.92 -16.39 -8.90
CA ALA A 141 -3.38 -17.77 -9.06
C ALA A 141 -4.30 -18.26 -7.93
N GLY A 142 -5.03 -17.36 -7.28
CA GLY A 142 -5.89 -17.70 -6.15
C GLY A 142 -6.98 -18.72 -6.48
N ASP A 143 -7.50 -18.68 -7.70
CA ASP A 143 -8.49 -19.63 -8.23
C ASP A 143 -7.91 -21.03 -8.51
N MET A 144 -6.59 -21.15 -8.63
CA MET A 144 -5.88 -22.41 -8.87
C MET A 144 -5.42 -23.10 -7.59
N LEU A 145 -5.59 -22.46 -6.43
CA LEU A 145 -5.22 -23.05 -5.14
C LEU A 145 -6.13 -24.25 -4.81
N PRO A 146 -5.60 -25.29 -4.12
CA PRO A 146 -6.42 -26.43 -3.70
C PRO A 146 -7.61 -25.96 -2.85
N GLN A 147 -8.83 -26.35 -3.24
CA GLN A 147 -10.08 -25.95 -2.58
C GLN A 147 -10.24 -24.41 -2.44
N ALA A 148 -9.86 -23.67 -3.49
CA ALA A 148 -9.89 -22.22 -3.52
C ALA A 148 -11.20 -21.63 -2.96
N THR A 149 -11.07 -20.74 -1.98
CA THR A 149 -12.17 -20.00 -1.37
C THR A 149 -12.72 -18.94 -2.32
N ASN A 150 -13.91 -18.39 -2.02
CA ASN A 150 -14.43 -17.27 -2.79
C ASN A 150 -13.52 -16.03 -2.72
N GLN A 151 -12.90 -15.78 -1.56
CA GLN A 151 -11.97 -14.67 -1.40
C GLN A 151 -10.74 -14.81 -2.30
N GLN A 152 -10.17 -16.00 -2.37
CA GLN A 152 -9.04 -16.30 -3.26
C GLN A 152 -9.40 -16.17 -4.75
N ARG A 153 -10.62 -16.53 -5.13
CA ARG A 153 -11.12 -16.28 -6.49
C ARG A 153 -11.35 -14.79 -6.76
N ILE A 154 -11.84 -14.02 -5.78
CA ILE A 154 -12.00 -12.57 -5.90
C ILE A 154 -10.65 -11.88 -6.06
N ALA A 155 -9.60 -12.35 -5.38
CA ALA A 155 -8.24 -11.84 -5.50
C ALA A 155 -7.74 -11.82 -6.95
N THR A 156 -8.09 -12.84 -7.75
CA THR A 156 -7.72 -12.90 -9.19
C THR A 156 -8.42 -11.84 -10.05
N GLY A 157 -9.29 -11.03 -9.44
CA GLY A 157 -9.83 -9.80 -10.03
C GLY A 157 -8.74 -8.83 -10.51
N PHE A 158 -7.50 -8.96 -10.01
CA PHE A 158 -6.32 -8.29 -10.55
C PHE A 158 -6.25 -8.42 -12.09
N HIS A 159 -6.45 -9.62 -12.62
CA HIS A 159 -6.41 -9.90 -14.07
C HIS A 159 -7.64 -9.39 -14.83
N ARG A 160 -8.64 -8.87 -14.15
CA ARG A 160 -9.87 -8.32 -14.73
C ARG A 160 -9.86 -6.80 -14.83
N ASN A 161 -8.79 -6.14 -14.41
CA ASN A 161 -8.63 -4.70 -14.55
C ASN A 161 -8.33 -4.25 -15.99
N THR A 162 -8.03 -5.18 -16.88
CA THR A 162 -7.88 -4.92 -18.32
C THR A 162 -9.10 -4.19 -18.88
N MET A 163 -8.86 -3.16 -19.68
CA MET A 163 -9.91 -2.44 -20.39
C MET A 163 -10.63 -3.36 -21.39
N LEU A 164 -11.93 -3.15 -21.61
CA LEU A 164 -12.73 -3.92 -22.53
C LEU A 164 -13.13 -3.07 -23.75
N ASN A 165 -12.89 -3.59 -24.93
CA ASN A 165 -13.39 -2.99 -26.15
C ASN A 165 -14.81 -3.48 -26.45
N GLU A 166 -15.76 -2.56 -26.60
CA GLU A 166 -17.17 -2.84 -26.92
C GLU A 166 -17.57 -2.26 -28.29
N GLU A 167 -16.60 -1.95 -29.14
CA GLU A 167 -16.83 -1.44 -30.48
C GLU A 167 -17.50 -2.48 -31.39
N GLY A 168 -18.40 -2.03 -32.26
CA GLY A 168 -18.98 -2.88 -33.28
C GLY A 168 -17.93 -3.19 -34.36
N GLY A 169 -17.71 -4.47 -34.67
CA GLY A 169 -16.78 -4.89 -35.74
C GLY A 169 -15.38 -5.25 -35.25
N ILE A 170 -15.15 -5.39 -33.95
CA ILE A 170 -13.88 -5.91 -33.42
C ILE A 170 -13.66 -7.35 -33.83
N ASP A 171 -12.40 -7.73 -34.08
CA ASP A 171 -12.00 -9.15 -34.14
C ASP A 171 -11.84 -9.69 -32.72
N PRO A 172 -12.67 -10.65 -32.26
CA PRO A 172 -12.59 -11.17 -30.90
C PRO A 172 -11.27 -11.89 -30.60
N MET A 173 -10.61 -12.46 -31.59
CA MET A 173 -9.34 -13.16 -31.39
C MET A 173 -8.18 -12.20 -31.28
N GLU A 174 -8.15 -11.16 -32.09
CA GLU A 174 -7.18 -10.07 -31.97
C GLU A 174 -7.30 -9.40 -30.60
N TYR A 175 -8.51 -9.06 -30.21
CA TYR A 175 -8.73 -8.41 -28.92
C TYR A 175 -8.36 -9.30 -27.73
N ARG A 176 -8.61 -10.61 -27.82
CA ARG A 176 -8.15 -11.58 -26.82
C ARG A 176 -6.62 -11.59 -26.69
N TYR A 177 -5.90 -11.49 -27.80
CA TYR A 177 -4.45 -11.37 -27.79
C TYR A 177 -3.99 -10.09 -27.09
N HIS A 178 -4.58 -8.95 -27.42
CA HIS A 178 -4.29 -7.69 -26.74
C HIS A 178 -4.55 -7.74 -25.25
N ALA A 179 -5.63 -8.37 -24.82
CA ALA A 179 -5.94 -8.55 -23.40
C ALA A 179 -4.92 -9.44 -22.66
N ILE A 180 -4.34 -10.44 -23.34
CA ILE A 180 -3.26 -11.28 -22.79
C ILE A 180 -1.99 -10.45 -22.62
N VAL A 181 -1.58 -9.72 -23.67
CA VAL A 181 -0.40 -8.82 -23.64
C VAL A 181 -0.54 -7.81 -22.52
N ASP A 182 -1.69 -7.17 -22.40
CA ASP A 182 -2.00 -6.19 -21.35
C ASP A 182 -1.86 -6.77 -19.93
N ARG A 183 -2.35 -7.97 -19.69
CA ARG A 183 -2.21 -8.65 -18.38
C ARG A 183 -0.76 -9.00 -18.07
N VAL A 184 0.00 -9.47 -19.05
CA VAL A 184 1.43 -9.74 -18.88
C VAL A 184 2.19 -8.47 -18.57
N ALA A 185 1.94 -7.40 -19.33
CA ALA A 185 2.55 -6.08 -19.10
C ALA A 185 2.23 -5.53 -17.70
N THR A 186 0.96 -5.60 -17.29
CA THR A 186 0.55 -5.15 -15.95
C THR A 186 1.25 -5.96 -14.85
N THR A 187 1.29 -7.29 -14.99
CA THR A 187 1.98 -8.16 -14.03
C THR A 187 3.48 -7.85 -13.96
N GLY A 188 4.14 -7.68 -15.11
CA GLY A 188 5.55 -7.28 -15.17
C GLY A 188 5.81 -5.92 -14.53
N THR A 189 4.93 -4.95 -14.76
CA THR A 189 5.05 -3.61 -14.15
C THR A 189 4.89 -3.68 -12.63
N VAL A 190 3.86 -4.36 -12.13
CA VAL A 190 3.51 -4.37 -10.70
C VAL A 190 4.54 -5.13 -9.85
N TRP A 191 4.94 -6.34 -10.26
CA TRP A 191 5.84 -7.17 -9.44
C TRP A 191 7.32 -7.03 -9.78
N MET A 192 7.66 -6.65 -11.01
CA MET A 192 9.05 -6.63 -11.47
C MET A 192 9.55 -5.22 -11.83
N GLY A 193 8.67 -4.22 -11.85
CA GLY A 193 9.04 -2.86 -12.27
C GLY A 193 9.48 -2.78 -13.75
N LEU A 194 9.01 -3.71 -14.58
CA LEU A 194 9.34 -3.77 -16.00
C LEU A 194 8.27 -3.05 -16.82
N THR A 195 8.71 -2.20 -17.75
CA THR A 195 7.90 -1.70 -18.86
C THR A 195 8.08 -2.64 -20.05
N THR A 196 7.03 -3.33 -20.45
CA THR A 196 7.04 -4.25 -21.61
C THR A 196 6.12 -3.73 -22.70
#